data_2b15eefa0ed47fc2cab7717b3b9be734
#
_entry.id   2b15eefa0ed47fc2cab7717b3b9be734
#
_cell.length_a   1.000
_cell.length_b   1.000
_cell.length_c   1.000
_cell.angle_alpha   90.00
_cell.angle_beta   90.00
_cell.angle_gamma   90.00
#
_symmetry.space_group_name_H-M   'P 1'
#
loop_
_entity.id
_entity.type
_entity.pdbx_description
1 polymer ?
#
loop_
_entity_poly.entity_id
_entity_poly.type
_entity_poly.pdbx_seq_one_letter_code
_entity_poly.pdbx_strand_id
1 'polypeptide(L)'
;MRKKYMPRALGPLLLVVLSPAVAQQNDDNEIIVSASRSNRTVAEMAQTTWVIENAELEQQIQGGKELKDALAQLIPGLDVSSQSRTNYGMNMRGRPLVVLIDGVRLNSSRSDSRQLDSVDPFNIDHIEVISGATALYGGGSTGGLINIVTKKGQPETMMEFEAGTKSGFNSSKDHDERIAGAVSGGNDHISGRLSVAYQKFGGWFDGNGDATLLDNTQTGLQHSNRLDIMGTGTLNIDESRQLQLITQYYKSQGDDNYGLNLGKGFSAISGSSTPYVSKGLNSDRIPGTERHLISLQ
;
A
#
# COMPACT_ATOMS: atom_id res chain seq x y z
N MET A 1 10.63 51.53 -56.10
CA MET A 1 9.37 50.81 -55.75
C MET A 1 9.64 49.32 -55.63
N ARG A 2 9.78 48.79 -54.42
CA ARG A 2 9.96 47.35 -54.14
C ARG A 2 8.65 46.80 -53.55
N LYS A 3 7.99 45.90 -54.33
CA LYS A 3 6.79 45.17 -53.87
C LYS A 3 7.22 44.10 -52.87
N LYS A 4 6.72 44.21 -51.61
CA LYS A 4 6.81 43.15 -50.58
C LYS A 4 5.74 42.09 -50.89
N TYR A 5 6.17 40.87 -51.11
CA TYR A 5 5.29 39.68 -51.09
C TYR A 5 5.10 39.22 -49.66
N MET A 6 3.85 39.14 -49.25
CA MET A 6 3.44 38.58 -47.96
C MET A 6 3.15 37.07 -48.15
N PRO A 7 3.73 36.15 -47.36
CA PRO A 7 3.37 34.75 -47.46
C PRO A 7 2.03 34.52 -46.78
N ARG A 8 1.11 33.88 -47.50
CA ARG A 8 -0.15 33.34 -46.95
C ARG A 8 0.17 32.19 -46.01
N ALA A 9 -0.12 32.32 -44.72
CA ALA A 9 -0.11 31.23 -43.78
C ALA A 9 -1.30 30.30 -44.04
N LEU A 10 -1.03 29.06 -44.44
CA LEU A 10 -2.01 27.97 -44.39
C LEU A 10 -2.13 27.57 -42.92
N GLY A 11 -3.28 27.82 -42.32
CA GLY A 11 -3.61 27.32 -40.99
C GLY A 11 -3.85 25.77 -41.04
N PRO A 12 -3.44 25.04 -40.01
CA PRO A 12 -3.71 23.62 -39.94
C PRO A 12 -5.21 23.37 -39.75
N LEU A 13 -5.77 22.57 -40.66
CA LEU A 13 -7.13 22.06 -40.59
C LEU A 13 -7.19 21.04 -39.46
N LEU A 14 -7.79 21.41 -38.31
CA LEU A 14 -8.00 20.52 -37.18
C LEU A 14 -9.13 19.57 -37.52
N LEU A 15 -8.79 18.33 -37.89
CA LEU A 15 -9.76 17.26 -38.06
C LEU A 15 -10.19 16.79 -36.67
N VAL A 16 -11.34 17.23 -36.20
CA VAL A 16 -11.99 16.70 -35.01
C VAL A 16 -12.60 15.36 -35.38
N VAL A 17 -11.92 14.27 -35.04
CA VAL A 17 -12.50 12.91 -35.10
C VAL A 17 -13.44 12.79 -33.90
N LEU A 18 -14.74 12.90 -34.15
CA LEU A 18 -15.77 12.52 -33.21
C LEU A 18 -15.77 10.97 -33.12
N SER A 19 -15.02 10.42 -32.15
CA SER A 19 -15.20 9.05 -31.76
C SER A 19 -16.60 8.92 -31.10
N PRO A 20 -17.46 7.97 -31.52
CA PRO A 20 -18.65 7.68 -30.76
C PRO A 20 -18.21 7.22 -29.36
N ALA A 21 -18.65 7.91 -28.33
CA ALA A 21 -18.59 7.40 -26.95
C ALA A 21 -19.47 6.16 -26.93
N VAL A 22 -18.86 5.00 -27.10
CA VAL A 22 -19.48 3.74 -26.70
C VAL A 22 -19.60 3.87 -25.19
N ALA A 23 -20.81 4.07 -24.69
CA ALA A 23 -21.11 3.87 -23.28
C ALA A 23 -20.65 2.44 -22.98
N GLN A 24 -19.54 2.33 -22.25
CA GLN A 24 -19.08 1.07 -21.70
C GLN A 24 -20.20 0.67 -20.74
N GLN A 25 -21.02 -0.26 -21.18
CA GLN A 25 -21.93 -0.97 -20.33
C GLN A 25 -21.00 -1.64 -19.33
N ASN A 26 -20.93 -1.09 -18.11
CA ASN A 26 -20.40 -1.84 -16.99
C ASN A 26 -21.28 -3.08 -16.91
N ASP A 27 -20.77 -4.20 -17.40
CA ASP A 27 -21.18 -5.48 -16.87
C ASP A 27 -20.91 -5.30 -15.36
N ASP A 28 -21.98 -5.20 -14.59
CA ASP A 28 -21.92 -5.36 -13.15
C ASP A 28 -21.40 -6.77 -12.91
N ASN A 29 -20.10 -6.93 -12.96
CA ASN A 29 -19.42 -8.07 -12.39
C ASN A 29 -19.80 -8.01 -10.92
N GLU A 30 -20.69 -8.89 -10.54
CA GLU A 30 -21.25 -9.04 -9.22
C GLU A 30 -20.10 -9.35 -8.27
N ILE A 31 -19.46 -8.29 -7.72
CA ILE A 31 -18.27 -8.41 -6.88
C ILE A 31 -18.71 -9.11 -5.59
N ILE A 32 -18.23 -10.32 -5.41
CA ILE A 32 -18.47 -11.12 -4.21
C ILE A 32 -17.55 -10.63 -3.11
N VAL A 33 -18.12 -10.21 -1.98
CA VAL A 33 -17.34 -9.72 -0.82
C VAL A 33 -16.91 -10.93 0.01
N SER A 34 -15.64 -11.28 -0.10
CA SER A 34 -15.04 -12.41 0.63
C SER A 34 -15.01 -12.17 2.14
N ALA A 35 -14.89 -10.92 2.57
CA ALA A 35 -14.94 -10.51 3.97
C ALA A 35 -16.30 -10.77 4.65
N SER A 36 -17.35 -11.08 3.91
CA SER A 36 -18.67 -11.38 4.51
C SER A 36 -18.77 -12.79 5.08
N ARG A 37 -17.78 -13.66 4.86
CA ARG A 37 -17.81 -15.11 5.14
C ARG A 37 -18.99 -15.87 4.49
N SER A 38 -19.62 -15.24 3.54
CA SER A 38 -20.69 -15.79 2.71
C SER A 38 -20.54 -15.19 1.33
N ASN A 39 -20.86 -15.94 0.29
CA ASN A 39 -20.84 -15.46 -1.08
C ASN A 39 -21.98 -14.44 -1.28
N ARG A 40 -21.78 -13.23 -0.75
CA ARG A 40 -22.70 -12.10 -0.90
C ARG A 40 -22.07 -11.05 -1.78
N THR A 41 -22.88 -10.47 -2.60
CA THR A 41 -22.49 -9.32 -3.42
C THR A 41 -22.54 -8.03 -2.60
N VAL A 42 -21.87 -6.99 -3.09
CA VAL A 42 -21.91 -5.66 -2.47
C VAL A 42 -23.37 -5.19 -2.29
N ALA A 43 -24.24 -5.47 -3.27
CA ALA A 43 -25.65 -5.08 -3.24
C ALA A 43 -26.47 -5.79 -2.16
N GLU A 44 -26.06 -6.98 -1.77
CA GLU A 44 -26.75 -7.79 -0.73
C GLU A 44 -26.27 -7.48 0.70
N MET A 45 -25.23 -6.65 0.84
CA MET A 45 -24.70 -6.27 2.14
C MET A 45 -25.61 -5.23 2.80
N ALA A 46 -25.97 -5.47 4.06
CA ALA A 46 -26.74 -4.50 4.85
C ALA A 46 -25.90 -3.28 5.29
N GLN A 47 -24.57 -3.43 5.28
CA GLN A 47 -23.63 -2.36 5.62
C GLN A 47 -23.13 -1.68 4.35
N THR A 48 -22.69 -0.42 4.49
CA THR A 48 -22.01 0.30 3.40
C THR A 48 -20.71 -0.40 3.10
N THR A 49 -20.59 -0.93 1.89
CA THR A 49 -19.44 -1.69 1.43
C THR A 49 -18.86 -1.00 0.20
N TRP A 50 -17.54 -0.93 0.13
CA TRP A 50 -16.77 -0.46 -1.04
C TRP A 50 -15.81 -1.54 -1.46
N VAL A 51 -15.54 -1.59 -2.73
CA VAL A 51 -14.42 -2.32 -3.30
C VAL A 51 -13.52 -1.31 -4.01
N ILE A 52 -12.25 -1.34 -3.68
CA ILE A 52 -11.21 -0.52 -4.32
C ILE A 52 -10.44 -1.46 -5.23
N GLU A 53 -10.59 -1.26 -6.51
CA GLU A 53 -9.93 -2.07 -7.52
C GLU A 53 -8.42 -1.77 -7.58
N ASN A 54 -7.64 -2.76 -8.03
CA ASN A 54 -6.20 -2.62 -8.18
C ASN A 54 -5.81 -1.39 -9.00
N ALA A 55 -6.48 -1.12 -10.12
CA ALA A 55 -6.16 0.00 -10.99
C ALA A 55 -6.32 1.37 -10.29
N GLU A 56 -7.34 1.52 -9.42
CA GLU A 56 -7.56 2.73 -8.64
C GLU A 56 -6.47 2.90 -7.58
N LEU A 57 -6.09 1.79 -6.93
CA LEU A 57 -5.01 1.77 -5.95
C LEU A 57 -3.66 2.10 -6.60
N GLU A 58 -3.34 1.46 -7.73
CA GLU A 58 -2.10 1.69 -8.47
C GLU A 58 -1.93 3.15 -8.89
N GLN A 59 -2.98 3.83 -9.32
CA GLN A 59 -2.94 5.25 -9.64
C GLN A 59 -2.42 6.10 -8.46
N GLN A 60 -2.85 5.79 -7.25
CA GLN A 60 -2.41 6.50 -6.04
C GLN A 60 -0.96 6.17 -5.70
N ILE A 61 -0.58 4.90 -5.81
CA ILE A 61 0.78 4.41 -5.52
C ILE A 61 1.79 4.97 -6.52
N GLN A 62 1.47 4.97 -7.82
CA GLN A 62 2.30 5.57 -8.87
C GLN A 62 2.46 7.09 -8.67
N GLY A 63 1.46 7.74 -8.07
CA GLY A 63 1.56 9.13 -7.59
C GLY A 63 2.49 9.32 -6.39
N GLY A 64 3.16 8.27 -5.92
CA GLY A 64 4.15 8.31 -4.84
C GLY A 64 3.57 8.21 -3.43
N LYS A 65 2.30 7.78 -3.28
CA LYS A 65 1.69 7.57 -1.96
C LYS A 65 2.03 6.19 -1.40
N GLU A 66 2.13 6.10 -0.09
CA GLU A 66 2.12 4.80 0.60
C GLU A 66 0.69 4.24 0.66
N LEU A 67 0.57 2.91 0.82
CA LEU A 67 -0.72 2.20 0.81
C LEU A 67 -1.76 2.84 1.73
N LYS A 68 -1.39 3.15 2.97
CA LYS A 68 -2.34 3.73 3.93
C LYS A 68 -2.82 5.12 3.53
N ASP A 69 -1.95 5.94 2.94
CA ASP A 69 -2.31 7.29 2.47
C ASP A 69 -3.23 7.23 1.25
N ALA A 70 -3.01 6.25 0.37
CA ALA A 70 -3.90 5.95 -0.74
C ALA A 70 -5.29 5.56 -0.21
N LEU A 71 -5.36 4.66 0.76
CA LEU A 71 -6.62 4.22 1.36
C LEU A 71 -7.36 5.34 2.10
N ALA A 72 -6.62 6.24 2.78
CA ALA A 72 -7.24 7.41 3.44
C ALA A 72 -7.96 8.33 2.45
N GLN A 73 -7.50 8.39 1.20
CA GLN A 73 -8.16 9.17 0.17
C GLN A 73 -9.33 8.44 -0.52
N LEU A 74 -9.23 7.12 -0.63
CA LEU A 74 -10.22 6.30 -1.32
C LEU A 74 -11.37 5.87 -0.41
N ILE A 75 -11.15 5.81 0.91
CA ILE A 75 -12.15 5.33 1.87
C ILE A 75 -12.72 6.49 2.70
N PRO A 76 -13.98 6.88 2.47
CA PRO A 76 -14.61 7.96 3.23
C PRO A 76 -14.68 7.68 4.73
N GLY A 77 -14.06 8.55 5.52
CA GLY A 77 -14.06 8.47 6.97
C GLY A 77 -12.99 7.55 7.56
N LEU A 78 -12.06 7.04 6.77
CA LEU A 78 -10.85 6.40 7.26
C LEU A 78 -9.83 7.47 7.67
N ASP A 79 -9.40 7.42 8.93
CA ASP A 79 -8.29 8.17 9.47
C ASP A 79 -7.10 7.21 9.68
N VAL A 80 -5.99 7.49 9.04
CA VAL A 80 -4.78 6.65 9.09
C VAL A 80 -3.69 7.20 9.98
N SER A 81 -3.98 8.31 10.69
CA SER A 81 -3.01 9.00 11.53
C SER A 81 -1.73 9.47 10.80
N SER A 82 -0.59 9.46 11.44
CA SER A 82 0.65 9.99 10.85
C SER A 82 1.24 9.11 9.74
N GLN A 83 2.00 9.73 8.84
CA GLN A 83 2.77 9.05 7.78
C GLN A 83 3.97 8.30 8.36
N SER A 84 3.73 7.17 8.97
CA SER A 84 4.77 6.35 9.59
C SER A 84 4.40 4.87 9.53
N ARG A 85 5.30 3.98 9.95
CA ARG A 85 5.06 2.53 10.02
C ARG A 85 4.02 2.10 11.07
N THR A 86 3.35 3.03 11.70
CA THR A 86 2.34 2.73 12.72
C THR A 86 0.95 3.07 12.21
N ASN A 87 -0.01 2.23 12.54
CA ASN A 87 -1.44 2.51 12.39
C ASN A 87 -2.05 2.95 13.74
N TYR A 88 -1.20 3.36 14.68
CA TYR A 88 -1.68 3.85 15.98
C TYR A 88 -2.61 5.04 15.78
N GLY A 89 -3.82 4.93 16.29
CA GLY A 89 -4.87 5.92 16.07
C GLY A 89 -5.68 5.73 14.79
N MET A 90 -5.35 4.74 13.94
CA MET A 90 -6.16 4.42 12.75
C MET A 90 -7.59 4.07 13.17
N ASN A 91 -8.54 4.71 12.53
CA ASN A 91 -9.94 4.55 12.87
C ASN A 91 -10.85 4.77 11.66
N MET A 92 -12.08 4.25 11.73
CA MET A 92 -13.16 4.52 10.80
C MET A 92 -14.22 5.35 11.49
N ARG A 93 -14.36 6.63 11.10
CA ARG A 93 -15.31 7.57 11.71
C ARG A 93 -15.18 7.64 13.26
N GLY A 94 -13.94 7.69 13.77
CA GLY A 94 -13.62 7.75 15.19
C GLY A 94 -13.76 6.42 15.95
N ARG A 95 -13.94 5.28 15.24
CA ARG A 95 -14.12 3.95 15.86
C ARG A 95 -13.07 2.97 15.40
N PRO A 96 -12.65 2.02 16.26
CA PRO A 96 -11.70 0.98 15.89
C PRO A 96 -12.16 0.14 14.71
N LEU A 97 -11.21 -0.24 13.87
CA LEU A 97 -11.45 -1.10 12.72
C LEU A 97 -10.54 -2.34 12.75
N VAL A 98 -10.93 -3.36 12.01
CA VAL A 98 -10.15 -4.58 11.82
C VAL A 98 -9.55 -4.59 10.43
N VAL A 99 -8.29 -5.04 10.32
CA VAL A 99 -7.60 -5.26 9.05
C VAL A 99 -7.39 -6.76 8.86
N LEU A 100 -7.72 -7.23 7.66
CA LEU A 100 -7.56 -8.62 7.25
C LEU A 100 -6.66 -8.69 6.01
N ILE A 101 -5.99 -9.82 5.83
CA ILE A 101 -5.42 -10.26 4.56
C ILE A 101 -6.12 -11.58 4.19
N ASP A 102 -6.79 -11.60 3.05
CA ASP A 102 -7.56 -12.76 2.58
C ASP A 102 -8.43 -13.37 3.69
N GLY A 103 -9.12 -12.54 4.46
CA GLY A 103 -9.95 -12.98 5.58
C GLY A 103 -9.20 -13.33 6.88
N VAL A 104 -7.88 -13.35 6.88
CA VAL A 104 -7.07 -13.60 8.08
C VAL A 104 -6.85 -12.30 8.84
N ARG A 105 -7.27 -12.25 10.09
CA ARG A 105 -7.15 -11.06 10.92
C ARG A 105 -5.69 -10.76 11.26
N LEU A 106 -5.28 -9.52 11.04
CA LEU A 106 -3.95 -9.02 11.34
C LEU A 106 -3.84 -8.34 12.71
N ASN A 107 -4.92 -7.74 13.19
CA ASN A 107 -4.91 -7.03 14.47
C ASN A 107 -4.50 -7.97 15.61
N SER A 108 -3.51 -7.56 16.38
CA SER A 108 -3.10 -8.26 17.59
C SER A 108 -3.80 -7.67 18.82
N SER A 109 -3.84 -8.44 19.91
CA SER A 109 -4.36 -7.96 21.19
C SER A 109 -3.49 -6.86 21.83
N ARG A 110 -2.27 -6.70 21.36
CA ARG A 110 -1.30 -5.76 21.95
C ARG A 110 -1.26 -4.40 21.25
N SER A 111 -1.50 -4.36 19.95
CA SER A 111 -1.56 -3.09 19.23
C SER A 111 -2.19 -3.27 17.85
N ASP A 112 -2.92 -2.27 17.42
CA ASP A 112 -3.48 -2.16 16.06
C ASP A 112 -2.46 -1.51 15.10
N SER A 113 -1.19 -1.44 15.49
CA SER A 113 -0.15 -0.78 14.74
C SER A 113 0.48 -1.69 13.68
N ARG A 114 0.81 -1.11 12.51
CA ARG A 114 1.64 -1.68 11.45
C ARG A 114 0.98 -2.76 10.57
N GLN A 115 -0.36 -2.83 10.50
CA GLN A 115 -1.03 -3.85 9.69
C GLN A 115 -1.09 -3.48 8.21
N LEU A 116 -1.49 -2.25 7.88
CA LEU A 116 -1.55 -1.80 6.48
C LEU A 116 -0.16 -1.70 5.85
N ASP A 117 0.85 -1.33 6.63
CA ASP A 117 2.23 -1.22 6.14
C ASP A 117 2.90 -2.57 5.87
N SER A 118 2.27 -3.68 6.23
CA SER A 118 2.86 -5.01 6.14
C SER A 118 2.40 -5.83 4.96
N VAL A 119 1.82 -5.17 3.95
CA VAL A 119 1.48 -5.75 2.65
C VAL A 119 2.00 -4.82 1.58
N ASP A 120 2.76 -5.36 0.65
CA ASP A 120 3.22 -4.59 -0.49
C ASP A 120 2.08 -4.41 -1.51
N PRO A 121 1.81 -3.19 -2.01
CA PRO A 121 0.76 -2.93 -2.99
C PRO A 121 0.83 -3.80 -4.25
N PHE A 122 2.03 -4.21 -4.67
CA PHE A 122 2.24 -5.11 -5.80
C PHE A 122 1.49 -6.45 -5.67
N ASN A 123 1.23 -6.88 -4.44
CA ASN A 123 0.56 -8.14 -4.13
C ASN A 123 -0.95 -8.00 -3.97
N ILE A 124 -1.50 -6.80 -4.05
CA ILE A 124 -2.93 -6.54 -3.83
C ILE A 124 -3.69 -6.71 -5.14
N ASP A 125 -4.76 -7.48 -5.10
CA ASP A 125 -5.74 -7.61 -6.18
C ASP A 125 -6.81 -6.53 -6.05
N HIS A 126 -7.48 -6.48 -4.93
CA HIS A 126 -8.43 -5.45 -4.57
C HIS A 126 -8.55 -5.30 -3.05
N ILE A 127 -9.27 -4.29 -2.59
CA ILE A 127 -9.51 -4.07 -1.17
C ILE A 127 -11.00 -3.92 -0.91
N GLU A 128 -11.51 -4.77 -0.04
CA GLU A 128 -12.91 -4.74 0.41
C GLU A 128 -13.00 -3.95 1.71
N VAL A 129 -13.95 -3.03 1.79
CA VAL A 129 -14.17 -2.19 2.97
C VAL A 129 -15.62 -2.32 3.40
N ILE A 130 -15.85 -2.75 4.64
CA ILE A 130 -17.17 -2.79 5.25
C ILE A 130 -17.19 -1.76 6.37
N SER A 131 -18.04 -0.74 6.23
CA SER A 131 -18.20 0.32 7.23
C SER A 131 -19.34 0.00 8.20
N GLY A 132 -19.09 0.21 9.47
CA GLY A 132 -20.03 -0.08 10.54
C GLY A 132 -19.65 -1.30 11.37
N ALA A 133 -20.31 -1.46 12.50
CA ALA A 133 -19.99 -2.53 13.42
C ALA A 133 -20.24 -3.92 12.80
N THR A 134 -19.26 -4.80 12.92
CA THR A 134 -19.37 -6.20 12.51
C THR A 134 -18.76 -7.11 13.56
N ALA A 135 -19.38 -8.24 13.85
CA ALA A 135 -18.87 -9.25 14.77
C ALA A 135 -18.20 -10.44 14.07
N LEU A 136 -18.18 -10.43 12.73
CA LEU A 136 -17.72 -11.58 11.92
C LEU A 136 -16.28 -12.03 12.23
N TYR A 137 -15.43 -11.07 12.61
CA TYR A 137 -14.00 -11.28 12.88
C TYR A 137 -13.62 -10.97 14.32
N GLY A 138 -14.58 -10.98 15.24
CA GLY A 138 -14.38 -10.75 16.68
C GLY A 138 -14.40 -9.26 17.07
N GLY A 139 -13.96 -8.95 18.29
CA GLY A 139 -13.99 -7.60 18.84
C GLY A 139 -13.04 -6.63 18.11
N GLY A 140 -13.29 -5.32 18.29
CA GLY A 140 -12.44 -4.26 17.72
C GLY A 140 -12.88 -3.76 16.34
N SER A 141 -14.02 -4.23 15.81
CA SER A 141 -14.57 -3.84 14.51
C SER A 141 -15.83 -2.97 14.62
N THR A 142 -15.85 -2.06 15.60
CA THR A 142 -17.03 -1.16 15.76
C THR A 142 -17.08 -0.06 14.70
N GLY A 143 -15.95 0.28 14.06
CA GLY A 143 -15.88 1.19 12.92
C GLY A 143 -16.06 0.49 11.59
N GLY A 144 -15.68 -0.79 11.51
CA GLY A 144 -15.72 -1.57 10.28
C GLY A 144 -14.53 -2.50 10.12
N LEU A 145 -14.33 -2.96 8.91
CA LEU A 145 -13.16 -3.76 8.53
C LEU A 145 -12.64 -3.38 7.15
N ILE A 146 -11.36 -3.63 6.95
CA ILE A 146 -10.66 -3.56 5.67
C ILE A 146 -10.11 -4.96 5.40
N ASN A 147 -10.47 -5.59 4.30
CA ASN A 147 -9.91 -6.85 3.84
C ASN A 147 -9.06 -6.62 2.61
N ILE A 148 -7.77 -6.88 2.72
CA ILE A 148 -6.83 -6.81 1.61
C ILE A 148 -6.87 -8.18 0.94
N VAL A 149 -7.38 -8.24 -0.28
CA VAL A 149 -7.40 -9.46 -1.09
C VAL A 149 -6.14 -9.48 -1.95
N THR A 150 -5.39 -10.57 -1.86
CA THR A 150 -4.11 -10.69 -2.56
C THR A 150 -4.28 -11.32 -3.93
N LYS A 151 -3.39 -10.98 -4.87
CA LYS A 151 -3.31 -11.60 -6.19
C LYS A 151 -3.05 -13.10 -6.05
N LYS A 152 -3.78 -13.90 -6.81
CA LYS A 152 -3.69 -15.35 -6.84
C LYS A 152 -2.99 -15.83 -8.12
N GLY A 153 -2.55 -17.07 -8.11
CA GLY A 153 -2.13 -17.74 -9.33
C GLY A 153 -3.29 -17.94 -10.30
N GLN A 154 -2.99 -17.85 -11.57
CA GLN A 154 -3.92 -18.13 -12.66
C GLN A 154 -3.44 -19.35 -13.45
N PRO A 155 -4.31 -20.02 -14.25
CA PRO A 155 -3.89 -21.16 -15.06
C PRO A 155 -2.76 -20.82 -16.03
N GLU A 156 -2.77 -19.63 -16.60
CA GLU A 156 -1.74 -19.17 -17.52
C GLU A 156 -0.47 -18.74 -16.78
N THR A 157 0.69 -19.07 -17.38
CA THR A 157 1.96 -18.60 -16.82
C THR A 157 2.14 -17.13 -17.13
N MET A 158 2.29 -16.32 -16.07
CA MET A 158 2.49 -14.87 -16.16
C MET A 158 3.71 -14.47 -15.35
N MET A 159 4.44 -13.48 -15.86
CA MET A 159 5.52 -12.81 -15.14
C MET A 159 5.20 -11.32 -15.04
N GLU A 160 5.31 -10.78 -13.84
CA GLU A 160 5.12 -9.36 -13.56
C GLU A 160 6.44 -8.78 -13.07
N PHE A 161 6.74 -7.54 -13.46
CA PHE A 161 7.93 -6.83 -13.01
C PHE A 161 7.61 -5.34 -12.84
N GLU A 162 8.09 -4.76 -11.75
CA GLU A 162 7.98 -3.35 -11.43
C GLU A 162 9.32 -2.81 -10.95
N ALA A 163 9.72 -1.64 -11.43
CA ALA A 163 10.85 -0.89 -10.92
C ALA A 163 10.50 0.59 -10.88
N GLY A 164 10.91 1.26 -9.81
CA GLY A 164 10.60 2.66 -9.62
C GLY A 164 11.62 3.38 -8.76
N THR A 165 11.66 4.70 -8.92
CA THR A 165 12.39 5.60 -8.05
C THR A 165 11.57 6.86 -7.81
N LYS A 166 11.72 7.43 -6.62
CA LYS A 166 11.09 8.69 -6.22
C LYS A 166 12.14 9.57 -5.57
N SER A 167 12.17 10.83 -5.94
CA SER A 167 13.12 11.81 -5.38
C SER A 167 12.52 13.20 -5.35
N GLY A 168 12.84 13.99 -4.33
CA GLY A 168 12.57 15.43 -4.26
C GLY A 168 13.64 16.28 -4.92
N PHE A 169 14.70 15.66 -5.50
CA PHE A 169 15.86 16.34 -6.15
C PHE A 169 16.66 17.26 -5.24
N ASN A 170 16.60 17.05 -3.93
CA ASN A 170 17.33 17.89 -2.97
C ASN A 170 18.76 17.38 -2.69
N SER A 171 18.98 16.06 -2.77
CA SER A 171 20.23 15.44 -2.36
C SER A 171 20.39 14.06 -3.00
N SER A 172 21.63 13.57 -3.12
CA SER A 172 21.90 12.17 -3.51
C SER A 172 21.34 11.12 -2.52
N LYS A 173 20.86 11.55 -1.37
CA LYS A 173 20.23 10.69 -0.34
C LYS A 173 18.71 10.79 -0.30
N ASP A 174 18.16 11.65 -1.13
CA ASP A 174 16.75 11.94 -1.28
C ASP A 174 16.19 11.13 -2.45
N HIS A 175 16.23 9.82 -2.34
CA HIS A 175 15.58 8.96 -3.32
C HIS A 175 15.15 7.64 -2.69
N ASP A 176 13.94 7.25 -2.99
CA ASP A 176 13.42 5.93 -2.74
C ASP A 176 13.67 5.07 -3.98
N GLU A 177 14.03 3.83 -3.77
CA GLU A 177 14.28 2.83 -4.81
C GLU A 177 13.35 1.64 -4.59
N ARG A 178 12.71 1.17 -5.65
CA ARG A 178 11.76 0.06 -5.57
C ARG A 178 11.97 -0.91 -6.71
N ILE A 179 11.89 -2.20 -6.39
CA ILE A 179 11.85 -3.30 -7.35
C ILE A 179 10.86 -4.35 -6.85
N ALA A 180 10.04 -4.87 -7.74
CA ALA A 180 9.16 -5.99 -7.44
C ALA A 180 9.05 -6.92 -8.65
N GLY A 181 8.78 -8.19 -8.41
CA GLY A 181 8.54 -9.17 -9.44
C GLY A 181 7.73 -10.33 -8.94
N ALA A 182 6.99 -10.96 -9.83
CA ALA A 182 6.22 -12.16 -9.54
C ALA A 182 6.22 -13.12 -10.72
N VAL A 183 6.05 -14.39 -10.39
CA VAL A 183 5.71 -15.44 -11.33
C VAL A 183 4.45 -16.15 -10.84
N SER A 184 3.51 -16.35 -11.72
CA SER A 184 2.30 -17.12 -11.47
C SER A 184 2.05 -18.12 -12.60
N GLY A 185 1.29 -19.16 -12.31
CA GLY A 185 0.92 -20.15 -13.29
C GLY A 185 0.23 -21.36 -12.66
N GLY A 186 -0.23 -22.27 -13.51
CA GLY A 186 -0.91 -23.46 -13.05
C GLY A 186 -1.77 -24.12 -14.12
N ASN A 187 -2.88 -24.65 -13.68
CA ASN A 187 -3.96 -25.18 -14.50
C ASN A 187 -5.28 -25.07 -13.72
N ASP A 188 -6.38 -25.62 -14.26
CA ASP A 188 -7.71 -25.54 -13.65
C ASP A 188 -7.82 -26.19 -12.27
N HIS A 189 -6.92 -27.13 -11.94
CA HIS A 189 -6.91 -27.82 -10.67
C HIS A 189 -5.95 -27.21 -9.65
N ILE A 190 -4.79 -26.73 -10.10
CA ILE A 190 -3.77 -26.17 -9.21
C ILE A 190 -3.15 -24.94 -9.84
N SER A 191 -3.08 -23.87 -9.08
CA SER A 191 -2.40 -22.67 -9.49
C SER A 191 -1.62 -22.06 -8.33
N GLY A 192 -0.64 -21.21 -8.65
CA GLY A 192 0.16 -20.54 -7.64
C GLY A 192 0.78 -19.26 -8.13
N ARG A 193 1.15 -18.39 -7.21
CA ARG A 193 1.89 -17.16 -7.43
C ARG A 193 2.96 -17.00 -6.36
N LEU A 194 4.16 -16.64 -6.78
CA LEU A 194 5.26 -16.26 -5.90
C LEU A 194 5.72 -14.85 -6.30
N SER A 195 5.85 -13.97 -5.32
CA SER A 195 6.27 -12.60 -5.51
C SER A 195 7.32 -12.17 -4.52
N VAL A 196 8.16 -11.23 -4.93
CA VAL A 196 9.13 -10.53 -4.10
C VAL A 196 9.04 -9.04 -4.40
N ALA A 197 8.93 -8.21 -3.38
CA ALA A 197 8.99 -6.77 -3.48
C ALA A 197 10.03 -6.24 -2.49
N TYR A 198 10.91 -5.37 -2.96
CA TYR A 198 11.90 -4.70 -2.13
C TYR A 198 11.83 -3.19 -2.37
N GLN A 199 11.86 -2.43 -1.30
CA GLN A 199 11.88 -0.98 -1.33
C GLN A 199 12.90 -0.45 -0.33
N LYS A 200 13.69 0.52 -0.77
CA LYS A 200 14.59 1.29 0.06
C LYS A 200 14.12 2.73 0.11
N PHE A 201 14.01 3.28 1.30
CA PHE A 201 13.61 4.65 1.53
C PHE A 201 14.83 5.52 1.81
N GLY A 202 14.90 6.64 1.12
CA GLY A 202 15.90 7.68 1.33
C GLY A 202 15.61 8.60 2.52
N GLY A 203 16.34 9.69 2.61
CA GLY A 203 16.07 10.77 3.54
C GLY A 203 15.00 11.71 3.02
N TRP A 204 14.27 12.35 3.91
CA TRP A 204 13.34 13.41 3.55
C TRP A 204 13.98 14.78 3.79
N PHE A 205 13.65 15.72 2.94
CA PHE A 205 14.19 17.07 2.96
C PHE A 205 13.05 18.09 2.88
N ASP A 206 13.22 19.21 3.53
CA ASP A 206 12.27 20.33 3.44
C ASP A 206 12.46 21.14 2.14
N GLY A 207 11.64 22.17 1.95
CA GLY A 207 11.70 23.03 0.78
C GLY A 207 12.98 23.89 0.66
N ASN A 208 13.78 23.97 1.72
CA ASN A 208 15.08 24.65 1.73
C ASN A 208 16.24 23.68 1.42
N GLY A 209 15.95 22.37 1.35
CA GLY A 209 16.96 21.33 1.16
C GLY A 209 17.60 20.83 2.46
N ASP A 210 17.05 21.21 3.61
CA ASP A 210 17.49 20.72 4.90
C ASP A 210 16.85 19.37 5.23
N ALA A 211 17.64 18.42 5.76
CA ALA A 211 17.13 17.10 6.13
C ALA A 211 16.10 17.21 7.26
N THR A 212 14.92 16.64 7.04
CA THR A 212 13.90 16.52 8.10
C THR A 212 14.36 15.56 9.19
N LEU A 213 14.02 15.86 10.42
CA LEU A 213 14.42 15.04 11.55
C LEU A 213 13.80 13.64 11.49
N LEU A 214 14.56 12.66 11.95
CA LEU A 214 14.03 11.32 12.16
C LEU A 214 13.03 11.34 13.31
N ASP A 215 11.96 10.52 13.17
CA ASP A 215 11.02 10.29 14.25
C ASP A 215 11.72 9.56 15.40
N ASN A 216 11.67 10.14 16.61
CA ASN A 216 12.25 9.56 17.81
C ASN A 216 11.53 8.30 18.29
N THR A 217 10.27 8.08 17.86
CA THR A 217 9.52 6.86 18.13
C THR A 217 9.85 5.75 17.14
N GLN A 218 10.70 6.06 16.15
CA GLN A 218 11.24 5.11 15.18
C GLN A 218 10.16 4.46 14.29
N THR A 219 9.11 5.18 14.02
CA THR A 219 8.04 4.73 13.13
C THR A 219 8.17 5.28 11.71
N GLY A 220 8.98 6.32 11.51
CA GLY A 220 9.24 6.93 10.20
C GLY A 220 9.88 5.96 9.21
N LEU A 221 9.59 6.15 7.92
CA LEU A 221 10.14 5.35 6.83
C LEU A 221 11.50 5.83 6.33
N GLN A 222 11.92 7.04 6.70
CA GLN A 222 13.21 7.60 6.29
C GLN A 222 14.36 6.65 6.63
N HIS A 223 15.31 6.52 5.71
CA HIS A 223 16.49 5.69 5.89
C HIS A 223 16.14 4.28 6.38
N SER A 224 15.26 3.61 5.65
CA SER A 224 14.82 2.25 5.97
C SER A 224 14.68 1.40 4.72
N ASN A 225 14.47 0.12 4.91
CA ASN A 225 14.15 -0.80 3.84
C ASN A 225 12.95 -1.68 4.20
N ARG A 226 12.31 -2.19 3.17
CA ARG A 226 11.15 -3.08 3.26
C ARG A 226 11.32 -4.23 2.28
N LEU A 227 11.07 -5.45 2.74
CA LEU A 227 11.03 -6.66 1.95
C LEU A 227 9.71 -7.36 2.19
N ASP A 228 9.01 -7.73 1.15
CA ASP A 228 7.81 -8.55 1.17
C ASP A 228 7.97 -9.73 0.20
N ILE A 229 7.89 -10.95 0.72
CA ILE A 229 7.91 -12.19 -0.05
C ILE A 229 6.57 -12.87 0.21
N MET A 230 5.78 -13.06 -0.84
CA MET A 230 4.46 -13.66 -0.72
C MET A 230 4.29 -14.83 -1.68
N GLY A 231 3.72 -15.91 -1.18
CA GLY A 231 3.33 -17.07 -1.95
C GLY A 231 1.86 -17.38 -1.75
N THR A 232 1.13 -17.59 -2.85
CA THR A 232 -0.25 -18.09 -2.83
C THR A 232 -0.34 -19.36 -3.66
N GLY A 233 -1.09 -20.33 -3.16
CA GLY A 233 -1.37 -21.57 -3.87
C GLY A 233 -2.85 -21.92 -3.74
N THR A 234 -3.45 -22.37 -4.83
CA THR A 234 -4.85 -22.73 -4.91
C THR A 234 -4.98 -24.14 -5.44
N LEU A 235 -5.74 -24.99 -4.77
CA LEU A 235 -6.10 -26.34 -5.20
C LEU A 235 -7.62 -26.43 -5.31
N ASN A 236 -8.14 -26.54 -6.52
CA ASN A 236 -9.55 -26.79 -6.79
C ASN A 236 -9.80 -28.30 -6.71
N ILE A 237 -10.48 -28.75 -5.65
CA ILE A 237 -10.79 -30.15 -5.43
C ILE A 237 -11.96 -30.56 -6.31
N ASP A 238 -12.98 -29.73 -6.37
CA ASP A 238 -14.15 -29.82 -7.26
C ASP A 238 -14.79 -28.44 -7.44
N GLU A 239 -15.93 -28.37 -8.14
CA GLU A 239 -16.64 -27.11 -8.43
C GLU A 239 -17.08 -26.32 -7.17
N SER A 240 -17.15 -26.99 -6.00
CA SER A 240 -17.66 -26.41 -4.76
C SER A 240 -16.60 -26.31 -3.65
N ARG A 241 -15.46 -26.98 -3.81
CA ARG A 241 -14.42 -27.07 -2.76
C ARG A 241 -13.06 -26.64 -3.31
N GLN A 242 -12.48 -25.69 -2.62
CA GLN A 242 -11.17 -25.13 -2.91
C GLN A 242 -10.34 -25.11 -1.64
N LEU A 243 -9.05 -25.39 -1.77
CA LEU A 243 -8.07 -25.22 -0.72
C LEU A 243 -7.11 -24.12 -1.13
N GLN A 244 -6.89 -23.13 -0.25
CA GLN A 244 -6.01 -22.02 -0.51
C GLN A 244 -4.92 -21.93 0.55
N LEU A 245 -3.67 -21.90 0.10
CA LEU A 245 -2.50 -21.62 0.92
C LEU A 245 -2.01 -20.20 0.67
N ILE A 246 -1.77 -19.46 1.75
CA ILE A 246 -1.18 -18.12 1.71
C ILE A 246 0.02 -18.14 2.64
N THR A 247 1.16 -17.72 2.14
CA THR A 247 2.37 -17.56 2.94
C THR A 247 2.95 -16.19 2.70
N GLN A 248 3.45 -15.54 3.76
CA GLN A 248 4.15 -14.25 3.62
C GLN A 248 5.28 -14.15 4.63
N TYR A 249 6.40 -13.65 4.15
CA TYR A 249 7.48 -13.09 4.96
C TYR A 249 7.59 -11.60 4.67
N TYR A 250 7.36 -10.80 5.70
CA TYR A 250 7.48 -9.35 5.62
C TYR A 250 8.51 -8.84 6.62
N LYS A 251 9.41 -7.97 6.16
CA LYS A 251 10.37 -7.29 7.03
C LYS A 251 10.51 -5.84 6.62
N SER A 252 10.38 -4.93 7.58
CA SER A 252 10.72 -3.52 7.43
C SER A 252 11.65 -3.12 8.55
N GLN A 253 12.79 -2.50 8.22
CA GLN A 253 13.84 -2.18 9.17
C GLN A 253 14.47 -0.83 8.85
N GLY A 254 14.69 -0.01 9.89
CA GLY A 254 15.48 1.21 9.80
C GLY A 254 16.94 0.92 9.47
N ASP A 255 17.61 1.87 8.82
CA ASP A 255 19.05 1.82 8.59
C ASP A 255 19.77 2.26 9.87
N ASP A 256 20.65 1.43 10.39
CA ASP A 256 21.45 1.69 11.58
C ASP A 256 22.56 2.73 11.39
N ASN A 257 22.80 3.17 10.15
CA ASN A 257 23.74 4.24 9.82
C ASN A 257 23.19 5.65 10.09
N TYR A 258 21.90 5.79 10.41
CA TYR A 258 21.26 7.09 10.61
C TYR A 258 20.53 7.14 11.96
N GLY A 259 20.79 8.19 12.71
CA GLY A 259 20.19 8.43 14.01
C GLY A 259 19.82 9.88 14.25
N LEU A 260 18.82 10.12 15.08
CA LEU A 260 18.48 11.44 15.59
C LEU A 260 19.47 11.84 16.68
N ASN A 261 20.18 12.94 16.48
CA ASN A 261 21.10 13.50 17.48
C ASN A 261 20.43 14.66 18.19
N LEU A 262 20.26 14.53 19.50
CA LEU A 262 19.63 15.52 20.38
C LEU A 262 20.65 16.43 21.10
N GLY A 263 21.92 16.38 20.66
CA GLY A 263 22.99 17.16 21.26
C GLY A 263 23.52 16.56 22.57
N LYS A 264 24.61 17.14 23.09
CA LYS A 264 25.23 16.69 24.33
C LYS A 264 24.25 16.84 25.50
N GLY A 265 24.06 15.75 26.24
CA GLY A 265 23.13 15.77 27.40
C GLY A 265 21.68 16.04 27.00
N PHE A 266 21.27 15.66 25.79
CA PHE A 266 19.92 15.93 25.25
C PHE A 266 19.57 17.43 25.20
N SER A 267 20.56 18.27 24.93
CA SER A 267 20.40 19.74 24.93
C SER A 267 19.34 20.25 23.95
N ALA A 268 19.01 19.49 22.91
CA ALA A 268 17.93 19.85 21.98
C ALA A 268 16.54 19.73 22.61
N ILE A 269 16.35 18.86 23.61
CA ILE A 269 15.07 18.74 24.34
C ILE A 269 14.84 19.99 25.20
N SER A 270 15.90 20.53 25.76
CA SER A 270 15.82 21.78 26.53
C SER A 270 15.83 23.05 25.69
N GLY A 271 15.91 22.93 24.37
CA GLY A 271 16.00 24.05 23.45
C GLY A 271 17.38 24.75 23.41
N SER A 272 18.39 24.12 24.05
CA SER A 272 19.77 24.71 24.10
C SER A 272 20.60 24.36 22.87
N SER A 273 20.15 23.46 21.99
CA SER A 273 20.75 23.13 20.71
C SER A 273 19.67 22.71 19.71
N THR A 274 20.04 22.67 18.43
CA THR A 274 19.14 22.18 17.37
C THR A 274 19.39 20.68 17.17
N PRO A 275 18.35 19.83 17.12
CA PRO A 275 18.50 18.42 16.78
C PRO A 275 18.89 18.27 15.31
N TYR A 276 19.61 17.21 14.98
CA TYR A 276 20.04 16.92 13.60
C TYR A 276 20.14 15.41 13.35
N VAL A 277 20.16 15.02 12.07
CA VAL A 277 20.40 13.63 11.66
C VAL A 277 21.91 13.41 11.53
N SER A 278 22.42 12.41 12.19
CA SER A 278 23.84 12.02 12.13
C SER A 278 24.00 10.57 11.68
N LYS A 279 25.19 10.23 11.22
CA LYS A 279 25.55 8.83 11.00
C LYS A 279 25.69 8.09 12.33
N GLY A 280 25.24 6.86 12.35
CA GLY A 280 25.27 5.99 13.52
C GLY A 280 24.01 6.06 14.35
N LEU A 281 23.74 4.96 15.05
CA LEU A 281 22.61 4.88 15.98
C LEU A 281 22.94 5.64 17.26
N ASN A 282 21.97 6.45 17.67
CA ASN A 282 21.94 7.02 19.01
C ASN A 282 20.99 6.23 19.93
N SER A 283 20.50 5.10 19.48
CA SER A 283 19.67 4.18 20.24
C SER A 283 20.19 2.75 20.10
N ASP A 284 20.03 1.98 21.14
CA ASP A 284 20.36 0.56 21.23
C ASP A 284 19.37 -0.37 20.52
N ARG A 285 18.43 0.21 19.76
CA ARG A 285 17.40 -0.54 19.01
C ARG A 285 17.29 -0.08 17.56
N ILE A 286 17.37 -1.03 16.64
CA ILE A 286 17.02 -0.82 15.25
C ILE A 286 15.49 -0.95 15.14
N PRO A 287 14.78 0.11 14.72
CA PRO A 287 13.34 0.03 14.56
C PRO A 287 12.98 -0.89 13.40
N GLY A 288 12.11 -1.84 13.65
CA GLY A 288 11.74 -2.81 12.64
C GLY A 288 10.39 -3.47 12.91
N THR A 289 9.85 -4.06 11.87
CA THR A 289 8.69 -4.96 11.91
C THR A 289 9.03 -6.19 11.12
N GLU A 290 8.80 -7.35 11.70
CA GLU A 290 8.94 -8.63 11.03
C GLU A 290 7.67 -9.44 11.24
N ARG A 291 7.16 -10.06 10.19
CA ARG A 291 5.96 -10.89 10.22
C ARG A 291 6.12 -12.12 9.35
N HIS A 292 5.69 -13.23 9.89
CA HIS A 292 5.47 -14.47 9.18
C HIS A 292 3.98 -14.79 9.22
N LEU A 293 3.37 -15.01 8.05
CA LEU A 293 1.99 -15.43 7.92
C LEU A 293 1.97 -16.77 7.17
N ILE A 294 1.23 -17.71 7.69
CA ILE A 294 0.86 -18.96 7.00
C ILE A 294 -0.62 -19.16 7.28
N SER A 295 -1.41 -19.27 6.23
CA SER A 295 -2.84 -19.53 6.31
C SER A 295 -3.22 -20.63 5.33
N LEU A 296 -4.07 -21.53 5.79
CA LEU A 296 -4.70 -22.57 4.97
C LEU A 296 -6.22 -22.43 5.14
N GLN A 297 -6.91 -22.24 4.05
CA GLN A 297 -8.34 -21.96 4.01
C GLN A 297 -9.08 -22.96 3.12
#